data_bcd4b28b9cfef2a2e27e646889ee5d29
#
_entry.id   bcd4b28b9cfef2a2e27e646889ee5d29
#
_cell.length_a   1.000
_cell.length_b   1.000
_cell.length_c   1.000
_cell.angle_alpha   90.00
_cell.angle_beta   90.00
_cell.angle_gamma   90.00
#
_symmetry.space_group_name_H-M   'P 1'
#
loop_
_entity.id
_entity.type
_entity.pdbx_description
1 polymer ?
#
loop_
_entity_poly.entity_id
_entity_poly.type
_entity_poly.pdbx_seq_one_letter_code
_entity_poly.pdbx_strand_id
1 'polypeptide(L)'
;MKLTWSDVTPEADFLNRRSFLAAGMALLATPALGLSGTPSGFSTDEKPNSLEDITHYNNFYEFGTGKTDPAENAGSLKTAGWTVAVDGMVDRPGSYGVEDLVPDAALEERIYRLRCVEAWSMVIPWLGVPLASVLGKVGVQPGAKYVAFRTLNDPAQMPGQRSAILDWPYREGLRLDEAMHPLAILATGLYGKALPNQNGAPIRLVVPWKYGFKSIKSVVGITLTDTQPQTSWQMLQPSEYGFYANVNPQVDHPRWSQASERRIGAGLFGGRQETLMFNGYADQVAGLYAGMDLKANY
;
A
#
# COMPACT_ATOMS: atom_id res chain seq x y z
N MET A 1 -29.89 -40.34 -43.61
CA MET A 1 -28.74 -41.10 -43.12
C MET A 1 -29.19 -41.75 -41.82
N LYS A 2 -29.23 -43.07 -41.73
CA LYS A 2 -29.62 -43.78 -40.51
C LYS A 2 -28.33 -44.01 -39.70
N LEU A 3 -28.22 -43.40 -38.49
CA LEU A 3 -27.13 -43.61 -37.59
C LEU A 3 -27.18 -45.07 -37.09
N THR A 4 -26.03 -45.74 -37.07
CA THR A 4 -25.87 -47.10 -36.57
C THR A 4 -25.15 -47.06 -35.20
N TRP A 5 -25.21 -48.14 -34.45
CA TRP A 5 -24.54 -48.23 -33.13
C TRP A 5 -23.01 -48.02 -33.19
N SER A 6 -22.39 -48.24 -34.35
CA SER A 6 -20.98 -47.96 -34.59
C SER A 6 -20.65 -46.47 -34.75
N ASP A 7 -21.67 -45.64 -34.95
CA ASP A 7 -21.52 -44.19 -35.11
C ASP A 7 -21.63 -43.43 -33.74
N VAL A 8 -21.92 -44.19 -32.65
CA VAL A 8 -22.04 -43.63 -31.29
C VAL A 8 -20.80 -43.98 -30.50
N THR A 9 -20.11 -42.95 -30.01
CA THR A 9 -18.93 -43.12 -29.12
C THR A 9 -19.39 -43.81 -27.81
N PRO A 10 -18.78 -44.93 -27.41
CA PRO A 10 -19.11 -45.58 -26.14
C PRO A 10 -18.98 -44.62 -24.96
N GLU A 11 -19.86 -44.75 -23.99
CA GLU A 11 -19.89 -43.90 -22.79
C GLU A 11 -18.55 -43.88 -22.04
N ALA A 12 -17.84 -44.99 -21.98
CA ALA A 12 -16.52 -45.14 -21.38
C ALA A 12 -15.45 -44.26 -22.08
N ASP A 13 -15.52 -44.16 -23.41
CA ASP A 13 -14.59 -43.36 -24.19
C ASP A 13 -14.91 -41.86 -24.09
N PHE A 14 -16.20 -41.54 -23.93
CA PHE A 14 -16.63 -40.14 -23.67
C PHE A 14 -16.20 -39.67 -22.29
N LEU A 15 -16.28 -40.50 -21.26
CA LEU A 15 -15.81 -40.17 -19.92
C LEU A 15 -14.28 -40.08 -19.85
N ASN A 16 -13.55 -40.96 -20.57
CA ASN A 16 -12.09 -40.86 -20.67
C ASN A 16 -11.61 -39.60 -21.36
N ARG A 17 -12.28 -39.11 -22.43
CA ARG A 17 -11.94 -37.86 -23.10
C ARG A 17 -12.15 -36.64 -22.18
N ARG A 18 -13.20 -36.65 -21.38
CA ARG A 18 -13.46 -35.61 -20.40
C ARG A 18 -12.40 -35.59 -19.29
N SER A 19 -11.98 -36.77 -18.82
CA SER A 19 -10.88 -36.93 -17.86
C SER A 19 -9.52 -36.51 -18.47
N PHE A 20 -9.29 -36.79 -19.75
CA PHE A 20 -8.07 -36.39 -20.45
C PHE A 20 -7.99 -34.87 -20.69
N LEU A 21 -9.13 -34.21 -21.01
CA LEU A 21 -9.21 -32.76 -21.12
C LEU A 21 -9.07 -32.10 -19.74
N ALA A 22 -9.61 -32.67 -18.68
CA ALA A 22 -9.43 -32.20 -17.32
C ALA A 22 -7.98 -32.34 -16.84
N ALA A 23 -7.31 -33.46 -17.16
CA ALA A 23 -5.89 -33.66 -16.86
C ALA A 23 -4.97 -32.77 -17.70
N GLY A 24 -5.32 -32.50 -18.99
CA GLY A 24 -4.58 -31.58 -19.85
C GLY A 24 -4.69 -30.12 -19.40
N MET A 25 -5.83 -29.70 -18.86
CA MET A 25 -5.99 -28.36 -18.27
C MET A 25 -5.33 -28.23 -16.89
N ALA A 26 -5.23 -29.32 -16.14
CA ALA A 26 -4.50 -29.32 -14.85
C ALA A 26 -2.97 -29.20 -15.03
N LEU A 27 -2.43 -29.62 -16.18
CA LEU A 27 -0.99 -29.50 -16.50
C LEU A 27 -0.60 -28.11 -17.04
N LEU A 28 -1.57 -27.23 -17.41
CA LEU A 28 -1.34 -25.86 -17.82
C LEU A 28 -1.67 -24.83 -16.72
N ALA A 29 -2.31 -25.26 -15.63
CA ALA A 29 -2.43 -24.50 -14.41
C ALA A 29 -1.19 -24.79 -13.54
N THR A 30 -0.04 -24.25 -13.90
CA THR A 30 0.93 -23.93 -12.85
C THR A 30 0.16 -23.01 -11.90
N PRO A 31 -0.07 -23.38 -10.63
CA PRO A 31 -0.52 -22.37 -9.68
C PRO A 31 0.50 -21.24 -9.79
N ALA A 32 0.08 -20.05 -10.14
CA ALA A 32 0.89 -18.87 -9.87
C ALA A 32 1.24 -19.02 -8.40
N LEU A 33 2.51 -19.32 -8.10
CA LEU A 33 3.00 -19.43 -6.73
C LEU A 33 2.64 -18.10 -6.09
N GLY A 34 1.60 -18.12 -5.25
CA GLY A 34 1.17 -16.93 -4.54
C GLY A 34 2.33 -16.46 -3.69
N LEU A 35 2.48 -15.16 -3.52
CA LEU A 35 3.40 -14.62 -2.54
C LEU A 35 2.94 -15.11 -1.16
N SER A 36 3.87 -15.60 -0.34
CA SER A 36 3.59 -15.98 1.03
C SER A 36 4.45 -15.15 1.97
N GLY A 37 3.83 -14.65 3.05
CA GLY A 37 4.55 -13.95 4.11
C GLY A 37 4.46 -14.71 5.42
N THR A 38 5.46 -14.58 6.27
CA THR A 38 5.39 -15.07 7.64
C THR A 38 4.36 -14.23 8.42
N PRO A 39 3.40 -14.86 9.13
CA PRO A 39 2.47 -14.13 9.97
C PRO A 39 3.20 -13.27 11.00
N SER A 40 2.76 -12.03 11.17
CA SER A 40 3.40 -11.08 12.07
C SER A 40 2.56 -10.82 13.33
N GLY A 41 3.24 -10.73 14.48
CA GLY A 41 2.62 -10.34 15.75
C GLY A 41 2.13 -8.88 15.81
N PHE A 42 2.36 -8.09 14.75
CA PHE A 42 1.85 -6.72 14.64
C PHE A 42 0.49 -6.62 13.91
N SER A 43 -0.06 -7.73 13.48
CA SER A 43 -1.38 -7.78 12.83
C SER A 43 -2.50 -7.49 13.82
N THR A 44 -3.57 -6.84 13.35
CA THR A 44 -4.84 -6.77 14.10
C THR A 44 -5.65 -8.06 13.90
N ASP A 45 -6.49 -8.41 14.88
CA ASP A 45 -7.43 -9.52 14.79
C ASP A 45 -8.71 -9.17 14.01
N GLU A 46 -8.82 -7.94 13.51
CA GLU A 46 -9.97 -7.51 12.73
C GLU A 46 -10.03 -8.20 11.37
N LYS A 47 -11.24 -8.57 10.96
CA LYS A 47 -11.47 -9.19 9.65
C LYS A 47 -11.05 -8.22 8.53
N PRO A 48 -10.17 -8.64 7.60
CA PRO A 48 -9.83 -7.86 6.42
C PRO A 48 -11.05 -7.55 5.54
N ASN A 49 -11.04 -6.40 4.89
CA ASN A 49 -11.98 -6.02 3.86
C ASN A 49 -11.90 -6.96 2.65
N SER A 50 -12.95 -7.04 1.85
CA SER A 50 -12.89 -7.81 0.60
C SER A 50 -11.81 -7.27 -0.35
N LEU A 51 -11.28 -8.14 -1.21
CA LEU A 51 -10.35 -7.70 -2.26
C LEU A 51 -11.00 -6.65 -3.17
N GLU A 52 -12.30 -6.79 -3.44
CA GLU A 52 -13.09 -5.86 -4.24
C GLU A 52 -13.08 -4.45 -3.61
N ASP A 53 -13.40 -4.33 -2.31
CA ASP A 53 -13.37 -3.04 -1.62
C ASP A 53 -11.98 -2.40 -1.71
N ILE A 54 -10.91 -3.19 -1.46
CA ILE A 54 -9.54 -2.70 -1.40
C ILE A 54 -9.05 -2.25 -2.79
N THR A 55 -9.47 -2.91 -3.84
CA THR A 55 -9.01 -2.61 -5.21
C THR A 55 -9.84 -1.57 -5.95
N HIS A 56 -11.09 -1.30 -5.51
CA HIS A 56 -12.00 -0.37 -6.18
C HIS A 56 -12.38 0.87 -5.36
N TYR A 57 -11.87 1.00 -4.14
CA TYR A 57 -12.07 2.20 -3.33
C TYR A 57 -10.72 2.80 -2.93
N ASN A 58 -10.14 3.60 -3.82
CA ASN A 58 -8.76 4.09 -3.70
C ASN A 58 -8.67 5.61 -3.81
N ASN A 59 -7.66 6.18 -3.16
CA ASN A 59 -7.15 7.51 -3.44
C ASN A 59 -5.75 7.37 -4.06
N PHE A 60 -5.65 7.53 -5.38
CA PHE A 60 -4.39 7.51 -6.11
C PHE A 60 -4.49 8.54 -7.24
N TYR A 61 -4.23 9.79 -6.91
CA TYR A 61 -4.50 10.96 -7.75
C TYR A 61 -3.75 10.94 -9.08
N GLU A 62 -2.66 10.20 -9.15
CA GLU A 62 -1.92 9.92 -10.37
C GLU A 62 -2.78 9.22 -11.45
N PHE A 63 -3.88 8.57 -11.03
CA PHE A 63 -4.82 7.90 -11.93
C PHE A 63 -6.22 8.52 -11.93
N GLY A 64 -6.46 9.56 -11.16
CA GLY A 64 -7.72 10.28 -11.08
C GLY A 64 -8.14 10.56 -9.64
N THR A 65 -9.18 11.39 -9.49
CA THR A 65 -9.64 11.91 -8.18
C THR A 65 -10.83 11.16 -7.60
N GLY A 66 -11.56 10.41 -8.44
CA GLY A 66 -12.62 9.52 -8.01
C GLY A 66 -12.10 8.25 -7.35
N LYS A 67 -12.91 7.60 -6.51
CA LYS A 67 -12.50 6.39 -5.77
C LYS A 67 -12.29 5.18 -6.67
N THR A 68 -12.97 5.10 -7.79
CA THR A 68 -12.86 4.00 -8.77
C THR A 68 -11.86 4.31 -9.88
N ASP A 69 -11.51 5.59 -10.10
CA ASP A 69 -10.60 6.00 -11.17
C ASP A 69 -9.28 5.24 -11.19
N PRO A 70 -8.62 4.96 -10.02
CA PRO A 70 -7.38 4.19 -10.03
C PRO A 70 -7.57 2.75 -10.53
N ALA A 71 -8.68 2.09 -10.21
CA ALA A 71 -8.97 0.74 -10.70
C ALA A 71 -9.19 0.73 -12.23
N GLU A 72 -9.82 1.78 -12.77
CA GLU A 72 -10.11 1.93 -14.20
C GLU A 72 -8.87 2.33 -15.01
N ASN A 73 -8.02 3.21 -14.46
CA ASN A 73 -6.96 3.88 -15.21
C ASN A 73 -5.55 3.32 -14.97
N ALA A 74 -5.30 2.58 -13.86
CA ALA A 74 -3.95 2.15 -13.52
C ALA A 74 -3.39 1.01 -14.40
N GLY A 75 -4.18 0.47 -15.32
CA GLY A 75 -3.72 -0.56 -16.28
C GLY A 75 -2.56 -0.13 -17.17
N SER A 76 -2.35 1.18 -17.35
CA SER A 76 -1.23 1.75 -18.10
C SER A 76 0.13 1.65 -17.38
N LEU A 77 0.16 1.45 -16.05
CA LEU A 77 1.39 1.39 -15.27
C LEU A 77 2.18 0.12 -15.55
N LYS A 78 3.42 0.28 -15.96
CA LYS A 78 4.39 -0.80 -16.21
C LYS A 78 5.27 -0.98 -15.00
N THR A 79 5.25 -2.15 -14.39
CA THR A 79 5.99 -2.46 -13.17
C THR A 79 7.23 -3.36 -13.41
N ALA A 80 7.35 -3.94 -14.59
CA ALA A 80 8.50 -4.77 -14.94
C ALA A 80 9.80 -3.94 -14.99
N GLY A 81 10.85 -4.45 -14.38
CA GLY A 81 12.15 -3.76 -14.32
C GLY A 81 12.16 -2.51 -13.43
N TRP A 82 11.21 -2.41 -12.49
CA TRP A 82 11.11 -1.27 -11.59
C TRP A 82 12.31 -1.15 -10.68
N THR A 83 12.83 0.06 -10.57
CA THR A 83 13.93 0.38 -9.66
C THR A 83 13.57 1.54 -8.74
N VAL A 84 14.20 1.53 -7.58
CA VAL A 84 14.10 2.60 -6.59
C VAL A 84 15.49 3.20 -6.38
N ALA A 85 15.63 4.49 -6.67
CA ALA A 85 16.84 5.23 -6.37
C ALA A 85 16.92 5.49 -4.84
N VAL A 86 18.02 5.09 -4.23
CA VAL A 86 18.30 5.36 -2.82
C VAL A 86 19.50 6.29 -2.75
N ASP A 87 19.36 7.45 -2.11
CA ASP A 87 20.37 8.49 -2.05
C ASP A 87 20.36 9.30 -0.75
N GLY A 88 21.14 10.40 -0.72
CA GLY A 88 21.29 11.25 0.45
C GLY A 88 22.26 10.66 1.48
N MET A 89 21.89 10.72 2.77
CA MET A 89 22.74 10.31 3.89
C MET A 89 22.71 8.77 4.11
N VAL A 90 23.17 8.03 3.12
CA VAL A 90 23.28 6.56 3.10
C VAL A 90 24.71 6.11 2.76
N ASP A 91 25.12 4.95 3.28
CA ASP A 91 26.46 4.39 3.01
C ASP A 91 26.53 3.75 1.60
N ARG A 92 25.41 3.25 1.12
CA ARG A 92 25.30 2.54 -0.18
C ARG A 92 24.22 3.19 -1.05
N PRO A 93 24.48 4.38 -1.62
CA PRO A 93 23.58 4.98 -2.60
C PRO A 93 23.57 4.16 -3.89
N GLY A 94 22.44 4.15 -4.59
CA GLY A 94 22.30 3.42 -5.84
C GLY A 94 20.87 3.26 -6.30
N SER A 95 20.71 2.55 -7.42
CA SER A 95 19.42 2.11 -7.95
C SER A 95 19.25 0.62 -7.64
N TYR A 96 18.19 0.29 -6.93
CA TYR A 96 17.90 -1.06 -6.45
C TYR A 96 16.67 -1.61 -7.14
N GLY A 97 16.68 -2.87 -7.58
CA GLY A 97 15.48 -3.59 -7.96
C GLY A 97 14.53 -3.73 -6.77
N VAL A 98 13.24 -3.91 -7.04
CA VAL A 98 12.25 -4.12 -5.97
C VAL A 98 12.61 -5.37 -5.15
N GLU A 99 13.01 -6.43 -5.82
CA GLU A 99 13.46 -7.70 -5.23
C GLU A 99 14.73 -7.56 -4.38
N ASP A 100 15.58 -6.59 -4.69
CA ASP A 100 16.76 -6.29 -3.87
C ASP A 100 16.37 -5.63 -2.54
N LEU A 101 15.37 -4.76 -2.54
CA LEU A 101 14.90 -4.07 -1.34
C LEU A 101 13.93 -4.93 -0.53
N VAL A 102 13.03 -5.63 -1.21
CA VAL A 102 11.94 -6.42 -0.64
C VAL A 102 11.99 -7.84 -1.23
N PRO A 103 12.93 -8.68 -0.79
CA PRO A 103 13.02 -10.05 -1.27
C PRO A 103 11.83 -10.89 -0.79
N ASP A 104 11.25 -11.70 -1.70
CA ASP A 104 10.08 -12.55 -1.40
C ASP A 104 10.27 -13.45 -0.19
N ALA A 105 11.48 -13.96 0.03
CA ALA A 105 11.81 -14.82 1.16
C ALA A 105 11.74 -14.12 2.53
N ALA A 106 11.73 -12.78 2.55
CA ALA A 106 11.67 -11.98 3.77
C ALA A 106 10.28 -11.38 4.03
N LEU A 107 9.28 -11.69 3.19
CA LEU A 107 7.94 -11.12 3.31
C LEU A 107 7.28 -11.53 4.63
N GLU A 108 6.67 -10.55 5.27
CA GLU A 108 5.76 -10.73 6.39
C GLU A 108 4.33 -10.38 5.96
N GLU A 109 3.35 -11.14 6.48
CA GLU A 109 1.94 -10.76 6.35
C GLU A 109 1.57 -9.83 7.51
N ARG A 110 1.06 -8.65 7.16
CA ARG A 110 0.68 -7.58 8.09
C ARG A 110 -0.77 -7.18 7.84
N ILE A 111 -1.67 -7.67 8.69
CA ILE A 111 -3.09 -7.27 8.68
C ILE A 111 -3.21 -5.96 9.42
N TYR A 112 -3.31 -4.85 8.68
CA TYR A 112 -3.29 -3.51 9.24
C TYR A 112 -4.58 -2.74 9.00
N ARG A 113 -4.97 -1.92 9.99
CA ARG A 113 -5.94 -0.85 9.79
C ARG A 113 -5.35 0.20 8.86
N LEU A 114 -6.19 0.72 7.97
CA LEU A 114 -5.91 1.89 7.15
C LEU A 114 -6.98 2.93 7.42
N ARG A 115 -6.60 4.15 7.76
CA ARG A 115 -7.50 5.28 8.02
C ARG A 115 -7.19 6.42 7.05
N CYS A 116 -8.15 6.76 6.22
CA CYS A 116 -8.04 7.92 5.35
C CYS A 116 -8.42 9.20 6.10
N VAL A 117 -7.76 10.30 5.79
CA VAL A 117 -8.11 11.63 6.32
C VAL A 117 -9.57 12.00 5.99
N GLU A 118 -10.16 11.47 4.93
CA GLU A 118 -11.57 11.64 4.53
C GLU A 118 -12.58 10.85 5.41
N ALA A 119 -12.18 10.43 6.61
CA ALA A 119 -13.03 9.74 7.58
C ALA A 119 -13.64 8.41 7.10
N TRP A 120 -12.86 7.61 6.37
CA TRP A 120 -13.17 6.21 6.07
C TRP A 120 -11.99 5.30 6.38
N SER A 121 -12.26 4.02 6.56
CA SER A 121 -11.24 3.04 6.95
C SER A 121 -11.45 1.67 6.32
N MET A 122 -10.36 0.90 6.28
CA MET A 122 -10.30 -0.49 5.88
C MET A 122 -9.36 -1.28 6.80
N VAL A 123 -9.40 -2.60 6.69
CA VAL A 123 -8.38 -3.53 7.18
C VAL A 123 -7.82 -4.27 5.99
N ILE A 124 -6.50 -4.24 5.82
CA ILE A 124 -5.83 -4.72 4.61
C ILE A 124 -4.69 -5.67 4.99
N PRO A 125 -4.65 -6.90 4.41
CA PRO A 125 -3.58 -7.87 4.63
C PRO A 125 -2.43 -7.63 3.64
N TRP A 126 -1.48 -6.81 4.05
CA TRP A 126 -0.29 -6.49 3.27
C TRP A 126 0.75 -7.61 3.32
N LEU A 127 1.54 -7.72 2.24
CA LEU A 127 2.80 -8.45 2.21
C LEU A 127 3.94 -7.46 2.00
N GLY A 128 4.93 -7.48 2.88
CA GLY A 128 6.04 -6.55 2.82
C GLY A 128 7.12 -6.85 3.85
N VAL A 129 8.11 -5.97 3.92
CA VAL A 129 9.19 -6.06 4.90
C VAL A 129 9.24 -4.79 5.76
N PRO A 130 9.73 -4.84 7.00
CA PRO A 130 9.98 -3.64 7.78
C PRO A 130 10.87 -2.65 7.01
N LEU A 131 10.46 -1.37 6.95
CA LEU A 131 11.28 -0.33 6.31
C LEU A 131 12.67 -0.25 6.96
N ALA A 132 12.76 -0.46 8.27
CA ALA A 132 14.02 -0.52 9.00
C ALA A 132 15.02 -1.53 8.42
N SER A 133 14.56 -2.68 7.92
CA SER A 133 15.44 -3.68 7.31
C SER A 133 16.04 -3.18 5.99
N VAL A 134 15.26 -2.44 5.20
CA VAL A 134 15.71 -1.81 3.96
C VAL A 134 16.71 -0.69 4.26
N LEU A 135 16.42 0.17 5.25
CA LEU A 135 17.33 1.24 5.67
C LEU A 135 18.63 0.67 6.24
N GLY A 136 18.57 -0.43 7.01
CA GLY A 136 19.76 -1.15 7.49
C GLY A 136 20.61 -1.73 6.34
N LYS A 137 19.96 -2.22 5.28
CA LYS A 137 20.66 -2.74 4.09
C LYS A 137 21.45 -1.65 3.38
N VAL A 138 20.90 -0.45 3.24
CA VAL A 138 21.59 0.66 2.55
C VAL A 138 22.53 1.43 3.45
N GLY A 139 22.45 1.25 4.77
CA GLY A 139 23.26 1.92 5.79
C GLY A 139 22.79 3.37 5.99
N VAL A 140 22.44 3.71 7.22
CA VAL A 140 22.01 5.07 7.61
C VAL A 140 23.19 5.82 8.15
N GLN A 141 23.57 6.93 7.54
CA GLN A 141 24.69 7.76 8.01
C GLN A 141 24.30 8.54 9.26
N PRO A 142 25.28 8.79 10.16
CA PRO A 142 25.06 9.65 11.31
C PRO A 142 24.58 11.05 10.92
N GLY A 143 23.58 11.56 11.61
CA GLY A 143 23.01 12.87 11.33
C GLY A 143 21.76 12.84 10.45
N ALA A 144 21.45 11.75 9.77
CA ALA A 144 20.16 11.58 9.10
C ALA A 144 19.02 11.67 10.12
N LYS A 145 18.00 12.47 9.83
CA LYS A 145 16.85 12.73 10.71
C LYS A 145 15.52 12.36 10.05
N TYR A 146 15.48 12.32 8.74
CA TYR A 146 14.27 12.09 7.94
C TYR A 146 14.54 11.17 6.78
N VAL A 147 13.47 10.52 6.33
CA VAL A 147 13.42 9.72 5.10
C VAL A 147 12.36 10.35 4.20
N ALA A 148 12.77 10.83 3.03
CA ALA A 148 11.90 11.36 1.99
C ALA A 148 11.63 10.31 0.93
N PHE A 149 10.41 10.30 0.40
CA PHE A 149 9.95 9.36 -0.62
C PHE A 149 9.38 10.11 -1.83
N ARG A 150 9.51 9.52 -3.00
CA ARG A 150 8.98 10.06 -4.25
C ARG A 150 8.31 8.97 -5.08
N THR A 151 7.12 9.28 -5.61
CA THR A 151 6.40 8.46 -6.60
C THR A 151 6.98 8.68 -8.00
N LEU A 152 6.74 7.72 -8.92
CA LEU A 152 7.02 7.88 -10.34
C LEU A 152 6.36 9.14 -10.90
N ASN A 153 7.11 9.92 -11.68
CA ASN A 153 6.58 11.03 -12.48
C ASN A 153 6.61 10.66 -13.96
N ASP A 154 5.50 10.13 -14.45
CA ASP A 154 5.33 9.75 -15.85
C ASP A 154 3.86 9.94 -16.28
N PRO A 155 3.50 11.12 -16.79
CA PRO A 155 2.13 11.41 -17.21
C PRO A 155 1.61 10.55 -18.37
N ALA A 156 2.48 9.79 -19.05
CA ALA A 156 2.06 8.84 -20.08
C ALA A 156 1.47 7.55 -19.44
N GLN A 157 2.01 7.14 -18.31
CA GLN A 157 1.54 5.97 -17.56
C GLN A 157 0.57 6.36 -16.43
N MET A 158 0.68 7.57 -15.90
CA MET A 158 -0.09 8.11 -14.76
C MET A 158 -0.86 9.36 -15.23
N PRO A 159 -2.00 9.20 -15.92
CA PRO A 159 -2.68 10.31 -16.61
C PRO A 159 -3.16 11.44 -15.69
N GLY A 160 -3.42 11.17 -14.42
CA GLY A 160 -3.79 12.18 -13.42
C GLY A 160 -2.70 13.22 -13.18
N GLN A 161 -1.44 12.89 -13.47
CA GLN A 161 -0.30 13.82 -13.36
C GLN A 161 -0.31 14.92 -14.44
N ARG A 162 -1.20 14.86 -15.42
CA ARG A 162 -1.46 15.97 -16.37
C ARG A 162 -2.28 17.09 -15.74
N SER A 163 -2.92 16.82 -14.63
CA SER A 163 -3.72 17.78 -13.86
C SER A 163 -2.81 18.57 -12.93
N ALA A 164 -3.15 19.84 -12.72
CA ALA A 164 -2.46 20.73 -11.78
C ALA A 164 -2.97 20.60 -10.32
N ILE A 165 -3.61 19.46 -9.97
CA ILE A 165 -4.20 19.26 -8.65
C ILE A 165 -3.14 19.13 -7.54
N LEU A 166 -1.96 18.64 -7.89
CA LEU A 166 -0.79 18.54 -7.01
C LEU A 166 0.46 19.02 -7.75
N ASP A 167 1.48 19.41 -6.99
CA ASP A 167 2.83 19.60 -7.51
C ASP A 167 3.51 18.22 -7.64
N TRP A 168 3.52 17.69 -8.88
CA TRP A 168 4.06 16.38 -9.21
C TRP A 168 5.59 16.34 -9.23
N PRO A 169 6.24 15.24 -8.90
CA PRO A 169 5.69 13.97 -8.42
C PRO A 169 5.15 14.06 -6.99
N TYR A 170 4.29 13.11 -6.60
CA TYR A 170 3.85 12.98 -5.22
C TYR A 170 5.05 12.69 -4.31
N ARG A 171 5.13 13.39 -3.19
CA ARG A 171 6.23 13.34 -2.21
C ARG A 171 5.69 13.14 -0.81
N GLU A 172 6.40 12.32 -0.05
CA GLU A 172 6.13 12.09 1.36
C GLU A 172 7.40 12.01 2.18
N GLY A 173 7.25 12.09 3.49
CA GLY A 173 8.37 11.99 4.42
C GLY A 173 7.98 11.42 5.78
N LEU A 174 8.96 10.81 6.44
CA LEU A 174 8.90 10.34 7.81
C LEU A 174 10.09 10.88 8.58
N ARG A 175 9.94 11.06 9.91
CA ARG A 175 11.13 11.11 10.78
C ARG A 175 11.85 9.76 10.73
N LEU A 176 13.14 9.77 10.99
CA LEU A 176 13.94 8.54 10.96
C LEU A 176 13.46 7.51 11.99
N ASP A 177 13.10 7.93 13.19
CA ASP A 177 12.58 7.04 14.24
C ASP A 177 11.21 6.41 13.85
N GLU A 178 10.36 7.16 13.13
CA GLU A 178 9.13 6.62 12.54
C GLU A 178 9.43 5.59 11.43
N ALA A 179 10.38 5.89 10.56
CA ALA A 179 10.82 5.00 9.49
C ALA A 179 11.49 3.72 10.01
N MET A 180 12.18 3.80 11.16
CA MET A 180 12.81 2.66 11.83
C MET A 180 11.85 1.88 12.72
N HIS A 181 10.61 2.35 12.91
CA HIS A 181 9.63 1.65 13.73
C HIS A 181 9.14 0.36 13.04
N PRO A 182 9.01 -0.78 13.77
CA PRO A 182 8.65 -2.08 13.16
C PRO A 182 7.31 -2.10 12.41
N LEU A 183 6.38 -1.19 12.72
CA LEU A 183 5.09 -1.07 12.03
C LEU A 183 5.20 -0.40 10.64
N ALA A 184 6.25 0.37 10.35
CA ALA A 184 6.45 0.94 9.03
C ALA A 184 7.02 -0.12 8.09
N ILE A 185 6.34 -0.40 6.98
CA ILE A 185 6.76 -1.43 6.02
C ILE A 185 6.81 -0.89 4.60
N LEU A 186 7.66 -1.49 3.77
CA LEU A 186 7.55 -1.45 2.32
C LEU A 186 6.80 -2.69 1.86
N ALA A 187 5.62 -2.49 1.26
CA ALA A 187 4.75 -3.57 0.79
C ALA A 187 4.87 -3.75 -0.72
N THR A 188 4.92 -5.01 -1.15
CA THR A 188 4.94 -5.44 -2.56
C THR A 188 3.76 -6.34 -2.90
N GLY A 189 2.94 -6.70 -1.90
CA GLY A 189 1.80 -7.57 -2.11
C GLY A 189 0.65 -7.32 -1.13
N LEU A 190 -0.48 -7.93 -1.45
CA LEU A 190 -1.66 -8.06 -0.59
C LEU A 190 -2.43 -9.34 -0.95
N TYR A 191 -3.11 -9.95 0.03
CA TYR A 191 -3.88 -11.19 -0.15
C TYR A 191 -3.08 -12.31 -0.87
N GLY A 192 -1.82 -12.50 -0.53
CA GLY A 192 -0.99 -13.54 -1.12
C GLY A 192 -0.63 -13.31 -2.59
N LYS A 193 -0.78 -12.09 -3.12
CA LYS A 193 -0.51 -11.73 -4.52
C LYS A 193 0.31 -10.45 -4.60
N ALA A 194 0.99 -10.23 -5.72
CA ALA A 194 1.63 -8.95 -6.01
C ALA A 194 0.60 -7.79 -5.94
N LEU A 195 1.07 -6.61 -5.58
CA LEU A 195 0.22 -5.42 -5.51
C LEU A 195 -0.45 -5.15 -6.85
N PRO A 196 -1.79 -4.95 -6.88
CA PRO A 196 -2.44 -4.34 -8.04
C PRO A 196 -1.95 -2.91 -8.27
N ASN A 197 -1.93 -2.46 -9.51
CA ASN A 197 -1.45 -1.14 -9.89
C ASN A 197 -2.15 -0.01 -9.10
N GLN A 198 -3.48 -0.06 -8.98
CA GLN A 198 -4.28 0.90 -8.24
C GLN A 198 -4.00 0.92 -6.74
N ASN A 199 -3.35 -0.11 -6.20
CA ASN A 199 -2.95 -0.18 -4.80
C ASN A 199 -1.50 0.27 -4.57
N GLY A 200 -0.82 0.76 -5.60
CA GLY A 200 0.53 1.33 -5.50
C GLY A 200 1.66 0.39 -5.89
N ALA A 201 1.40 -0.53 -6.85
CA ALA A 201 2.42 -1.41 -7.40
C ALA A 201 3.63 -0.63 -7.95
N PRO A 202 4.81 -1.30 -8.05
CA PRO A 202 5.13 -2.61 -7.49
C PRO A 202 5.55 -2.54 -6.00
N ILE A 203 5.79 -1.34 -5.47
CA ILE A 203 6.27 -1.12 -4.11
C ILE A 203 5.67 0.17 -3.53
N ARG A 204 5.19 0.08 -2.29
CA ARG A 204 4.61 1.21 -1.57
C ARG A 204 4.99 1.22 -0.11
N LEU A 205 4.94 2.40 0.50
CA LEU A 205 5.01 2.56 1.95
C LEU A 205 3.66 2.23 2.59
N VAL A 206 3.68 1.63 3.79
CA VAL A 206 2.53 1.47 4.67
C VAL A 206 2.92 1.86 6.09
N VAL A 207 2.20 2.86 6.64
CA VAL A 207 2.40 3.39 8.00
C VAL A 207 1.04 3.42 8.69
N PRO A 208 0.65 2.36 9.42
CA PRO A 208 -0.74 2.13 9.80
C PRO A 208 -1.30 3.13 10.82
N TRP A 209 -0.46 3.80 11.61
CA TRP A 209 -0.90 4.78 12.62
C TRP A 209 -1.07 6.20 12.08
N LYS A 210 -0.70 6.43 10.80
CA LYS A 210 -0.83 7.71 10.12
C LYS A 210 -1.99 7.67 9.13
N TYR A 211 -2.51 8.83 8.76
CA TYR A 211 -3.48 8.93 7.68
C TYR A 211 -2.94 8.35 6.37
N GLY A 212 -3.81 7.70 5.61
CA GLY A 212 -3.44 6.89 4.45
C GLY A 212 -2.62 7.61 3.37
N PHE A 213 -2.70 8.93 3.26
CA PHE A 213 -1.90 9.69 2.30
C PHE A 213 -0.39 9.67 2.60
N LYS A 214 0.02 9.43 3.85
CA LYS A 214 1.43 9.22 4.23
C LYS A 214 2.01 7.95 3.63
N SER A 215 1.18 6.99 3.31
CA SER A 215 1.57 5.70 2.74
C SER A 215 1.72 5.82 1.21
N ILE A 216 2.76 6.52 0.79
CA ILE A 216 3.09 6.81 -0.62
C ILE A 216 3.18 5.56 -1.47
N LYS A 217 2.71 5.64 -2.74
CA LYS A 217 2.54 4.54 -3.68
C LYS A 217 3.56 4.62 -4.82
N SER A 218 3.82 3.46 -5.47
CA SER A 218 4.68 3.37 -6.67
C SER A 218 6.00 4.14 -6.50
N VAL A 219 6.71 3.79 -5.41
CA VAL A 219 7.92 4.50 -4.97
C VAL A 219 9.05 4.27 -5.95
N VAL A 220 9.71 5.36 -6.38
CA VAL A 220 10.92 5.35 -7.22
C VAL A 220 12.11 6.06 -6.56
N GLY A 221 11.92 6.67 -5.40
CA GLY A 221 13.00 7.34 -4.69
C GLY A 221 12.84 7.28 -3.19
N ILE A 222 13.95 7.05 -2.49
CA ILE A 222 14.11 7.08 -1.04
C ILE A 222 15.36 7.88 -0.74
N THR A 223 15.23 9.04 -0.10
CA THR A 223 16.34 9.95 0.23
C THR A 223 16.44 10.15 1.73
N LEU A 224 17.59 9.85 2.32
CA LEU A 224 17.85 10.17 3.73
C LEU A 224 18.45 11.58 3.85
N THR A 225 17.94 12.37 4.81
CA THR A 225 18.31 13.79 4.97
C THR A 225 18.28 14.21 6.44
N ASP A 226 19.01 15.27 6.76
CA ASP A 226 18.97 15.95 8.06
C ASP A 226 17.88 17.02 8.16
N THR A 227 17.28 17.37 7.04
CA THR A 227 16.26 18.43 6.90
C THR A 227 14.89 17.80 6.66
N GLN A 228 13.85 18.34 7.33
CA GLN A 228 12.48 17.86 7.15
C GLN A 228 12.03 18.07 5.70
N PRO A 229 11.66 16.99 4.99
CA PRO A 229 11.20 17.11 3.61
C PRO A 229 9.81 17.74 3.54
N GLN A 230 9.56 18.45 2.46
CA GLN A 230 8.22 18.93 2.13
C GLN A 230 7.39 17.77 1.57
N THR A 231 6.12 17.70 1.98
CA THR A 231 5.17 16.68 1.50
C THR A 231 4.09 17.28 0.62
N SER A 232 3.55 16.51 -0.31
CA SER A 232 2.65 17.04 -1.36
C SER A 232 1.42 17.73 -0.79
N TRP A 233 0.72 17.11 0.16
CA TRP A 233 -0.48 17.71 0.76
C TRP A 233 -0.15 18.91 1.63
N GLN A 234 0.94 18.87 2.39
CA GLN A 234 1.40 20.02 3.19
C GLN A 234 1.75 21.23 2.31
N MET A 235 2.37 21.01 1.16
CA MET A 235 2.65 22.11 0.21
C MET A 235 1.37 22.68 -0.40
N LEU A 236 0.39 21.83 -0.72
CA LEU A 236 -0.85 22.26 -1.35
C LEU A 236 -1.75 23.02 -0.39
N GLN A 237 -1.93 22.49 0.84
CA GLN A 237 -2.88 23.00 1.83
C GLN A 237 -2.28 22.90 3.25
N PRO A 238 -1.30 23.76 3.60
CA PRO A 238 -0.59 23.68 4.88
C PRO A 238 -1.49 23.93 6.11
N SER A 239 -2.66 24.56 5.91
CA SER A 239 -3.67 24.75 6.98
C SER A 239 -4.54 23.51 7.23
N GLU A 240 -4.50 22.51 6.35
CA GLU A 240 -5.32 21.30 6.43
C GLU A 240 -4.49 20.04 6.68
N TYR A 241 -3.22 20.02 6.25
CA TYR A 241 -2.36 18.83 6.26
C TYR A 241 -0.99 19.14 6.87
N GLY A 242 -0.69 18.49 7.98
CA GLY A 242 0.60 18.58 8.64
C GLY A 242 1.59 17.52 8.16
N PHE A 243 2.85 17.67 8.59
CA PHE A 243 3.92 16.73 8.24
C PHE A 243 3.71 15.34 8.87
N TYR A 244 3.34 15.30 10.15
CA TYR A 244 3.21 14.02 10.87
C TYR A 244 2.01 13.22 10.41
N ALA A 245 0.87 13.87 10.23
CA ALA A 245 -0.38 13.26 9.76
C ALA A 245 -0.76 11.99 10.55
N ASN A 246 -0.52 12.00 11.86
CA ASN A 246 -0.94 10.94 12.76
C ASN A 246 -2.46 10.92 12.86
N VAL A 247 -3.06 9.74 12.86
CA VAL A 247 -4.51 9.61 13.09
C VAL A 247 -4.83 10.10 14.50
N ASN A 248 -5.57 11.21 14.57
CA ASN A 248 -5.93 11.86 15.82
C ASN A 248 -7.41 12.26 15.81
N PRO A 249 -8.29 11.57 16.59
CA PRO A 249 -9.72 11.89 16.66
C PRO A 249 -10.03 13.22 17.33
N GLN A 250 -9.04 13.86 17.98
CA GLN A 250 -9.20 15.14 18.67
C GLN A 250 -8.78 16.35 17.83
N VAL A 251 -8.29 16.14 16.61
CA VAL A 251 -7.90 17.18 15.67
C VAL A 251 -8.75 17.02 14.42
N ASP A 252 -9.78 17.81 14.30
CA ASP A 252 -10.67 17.79 13.15
C ASP A 252 -10.00 18.37 11.91
N HIS A 253 -10.35 17.84 10.74
CA HIS A 253 -10.07 18.52 9.48
C HIS A 253 -10.95 19.77 9.39
N PRO A 254 -10.49 20.89 8.79
CA PRO A 254 -11.30 22.12 8.72
C PRO A 254 -12.69 21.93 8.10
N ARG A 255 -12.91 20.89 7.32
CA ARG A 255 -14.16 20.61 6.60
C ARG A 255 -15.01 19.49 7.16
N TRP A 256 -14.48 18.64 8.05
CA TRP A 256 -15.18 17.49 8.66
C TRP A 256 -14.54 17.04 9.96
N SER A 257 -15.30 16.32 10.78
CA SER A 257 -14.79 15.75 12.03
C SER A 257 -13.99 14.48 11.80
N GLN A 258 -12.92 14.33 12.57
CA GLN A 258 -12.08 13.13 12.62
C GLN A 258 -12.46 12.17 13.76
N ALA A 259 -13.44 12.53 14.61
CA ALA A 259 -13.83 11.73 15.77
C ALA A 259 -14.44 10.38 15.41
N SER A 260 -14.94 10.21 14.20
CA SER A 260 -15.53 8.95 13.74
C SER A 260 -15.19 8.66 12.27
N GLU A 261 -15.29 7.39 11.90
CA GLU A 261 -14.95 6.89 10.58
C GLU A 261 -15.97 5.91 10.04
N ARG A 262 -16.11 5.84 8.73
CA ARG A 262 -16.94 4.87 8.05
C ARG A 262 -16.08 3.68 7.59
N ARG A 263 -16.37 2.47 8.11
CA ARG A 263 -15.74 1.24 7.62
C ARG A 263 -16.30 0.90 6.23
N ILE A 264 -15.42 0.83 5.23
CA ILE A 264 -15.78 0.38 3.88
C ILE A 264 -16.18 -1.09 3.94
N GLY A 265 -17.16 -1.51 3.12
CA GLY A 265 -17.61 -2.90 3.06
C GLY A 265 -18.49 -3.37 4.22
N ALA A 266 -18.76 -2.52 5.21
CA ALA A 266 -19.58 -2.89 6.37
C ALA A 266 -21.10 -2.97 6.09
N GLY A 267 -21.53 -2.80 4.83
CA GLY A 267 -22.94 -2.81 4.41
C GLY A 267 -23.71 -1.55 4.78
N LEU A 268 -25.00 -1.52 4.42
CA LEU A 268 -25.90 -0.36 4.66
C LEU A 268 -26.06 0.00 6.14
N PHE A 269 -25.93 -0.97 7.03
CA PHE A 269 -26.05 -0.81 8.48
C PHE A 269 -24.69 -0.85 9.20
N GLY A 270 -23.59 -1.08 8.49
CA GLY A 270 -22.24 -1.02 8.99
C GLY A 270 -21.84 0.42 9.22
N GLY A 271 -22.28 0.95 10.34
CA GLY A 271 -22.27 2.34 10.68
C GLY A 271 -20.86 2.95 10.78
N ARG A 272 -20.85 4.20 11.15
CA ARG A 272 -19.66 4.89 11.61
C ARG A 272 -19.22 4.28 12.95
N GLN A 273 -17.92 4.17 13.12
CA GLN A 273 -17.28 3.77 14.38
C GLN A 273 -16.41 4.93 14.89
N GLU A 274 -16.05 4.92 16.15
CA GLU A 274 -15.13 5.88 16.72
C GLU A 274 -13.74 5.71 16.10
N THR A 275 -13.07 6.82 15.77
CA THR A 275 -11.68 6.81 15.34
C THR A 275 -10.77 6.62 16.54
N LEU A 276 -9.89 5.64 16.49
CA LEU A 276 -8.91 5.39 17.53
C LEU A 276 -7.68 6.27 17.36
N MET A 277 -7.12 6.77 18.46
CA MET A 277 -5.85 7.50 18.46
C MET A 277 -4.75 6.64 17.82
N PHE A 278 -3.95 7.22 16.93
CA PHE A 278 -2.95 6.50 16.13
C PHE A 278 -3.55 5.29 15.39
N ASN A 279 -4.83 5.39 14.99
CA ASN A 279 -5.55 4.31 14.32
C ASN A 279 -5.57 2.99 15.10
N GLY A 280 -5.49 3.06 16.45
CA GLY A 280 -5.46 1.92 17.35
C GLY A 280 -4.07 1.32 17.60
N TYR A 281 -3.00 2.00 17.20
CA TYR A 281 -1.61 1.59 17.44
C TYR A 281 -0.92 2.41 18.54
N ALA A 282 -1.70 3.06 19.42
CA ALA A 282 -1.16 3.94 20.46
C ALA A 282 -0.12 3.25 21.37
N ASP A 283 -0.39 2.01 21.78
CA ASP A 283 0.52 1.25 22.66
C ASP A 283 1.91 1.05 22.04
N GLN A 284 1.99 1.00 20.71
CA GLN A 284 3.24 0.77 20.00
C GLN A 284 3.97 2.08 19.66
N VAL A 285 3.24 3.17 19.36
CA VAL A 285 3.84 4.35 18.75
C VAL A 285 3.75 5.64 19.55
N ALA A 286 2.92 5.71 20.60
CA ALA A 286 2.76 6.94 21.37
C ALA A 286 4.08 7.46 21.97
N GLY A 287 4.99 6.55 22.32
CA GLY A 287 6.33 6.88 22.82
C GLY A 287 7.19 7.70 21.86
N LEU A 288 6.99 7.55 20.52
CA LEU A 288 7.68 8.34 19.52
C LEU A 288 7.35 9.85 19.59
N TYR A 289 6.22 10.17 20.18
CA TYR A 289 5.66 11.53 20.24
C TYR A 289 5.59 12.08 21.67
N ALA A 290 6.30 11.44 22.62
CA ALA A 290 6.33 11.90 24.01
C ALA A 290 6.82 13.35 24.09
N GLY A 291 6.04 14.21 24.76
CA GLY A 291 6.34 15.63 24.89
C GLY A 291 5.98 16.51 23.65
N MET A 292 5.45 15.92 22.58
CA MET A 292 4.98 16.66 21.39
C MET A 292 3.52 17.08 21.57
N ASP A 293 3.22 18.32 21.26
CA ASP A 293 1.83 18.78 21.11
C ASP A 293 1.25 18.22 19.80
N LEU A 294 0.41 17.18 19.91
CA LEU A 294 -0.18 16.50 18.75
C LEU A 294 -1.31 17.29 18.09
N LYS A 295 -1.74 18.42 18.66
CA LYS A 295 -2.70 19.31 18.02
C LYS A 295 -1.99 20.34 17.14
N ALA A 296 -0.80 20.77 17.55
CA ALA A 296 0.03 21.66 16.76
C ALA A 296 0.85 20.90 15.69
N ASN A 297 1.16 19.65 15.97
CA ASN A 297 1.98 18.77 15.10
C ASN A 297 1.14 17.60 14.57
N TYR A 298 0.22 17.90 13.66
CA TYR A 298 -0.63 16.90 12.99
C TYR A 298 -0.16 16.56 11.57
#